data_d92a16bd008ca947aadebbe5991cb3d5
#
_entry.id   d92a16bd008ca947aadebbe5991cb3d5
#
_cell.length_a   1.000
_cell.length_b   1.000
_cell.length_c   1.000
_cell.angle_alpha   90.00
_cell.angle_beta   90.00
_cell.angle_gamma   90.00
#
_symmetry.space_group_name_H-M   'P 1'
#
loop_
_entity.id
_entity.type
_entity.pdbx_description
1 polymer ?
#
loop_
_entity_poly.entity_id
_entity_poly.type
_entity_poly.pdbx_seq_one_letter_code
_entity_poly.pdbx_strand_id
1 'polypeptide(L)' 'MKAKEIRELSAEELAKKLRDMRDELLNLNIRKGTGQGENTARIRQLRRDIARFETVKTQK' A
#
# COMPACT_ATOMS: atom_id res chain seq x y z
N MET A 1 7.42 -3.70 3.31
CA MET A 1 7.14 -4.63 4.42
C MET A 1 7.31 -6.08 3.99
N LYS A 2 7.82 -6.89 4.89
CA LYS A 2 7.94 -8.33 4.60
C LYS A 2 6.60 -9.02 4.87
N ALA A 3 6.31 -10.06 4.10
CA ALA A 3 5.06 -10.81 4.25
C ALA A 3 4.85 -11.32 5.67
N LYS A 4 5.94 -11.72 6.34
CA LYS A 4 5.88 -12.20 7.72
C LYS A 4 5.33 -11.13 8.66
N GLU A 5 5.78 -9.90 8.52
CA GLU A 5 5.31 -8.78 9.35
C GLU A 5 3.82 -8.51 9.11
N ILE A 6 3.40 -8.62 7.87
CA ILE A 6 2.00 -8.41 7.51
C ILE A 6 1.11 -9.48 8.14
N ARG A 7 1.58 -10.72 8.16
CA ARG A 7 0.82 -11.84 8.75
C ARG A 7 0.62 -11.72 10.25
N GLU A 8 1.51 -11.00 10.92
CA GLU A 8 1.42 -10.80 12.36
C GLU A 8 0.35 -9.78 12.75
N LEU A 9 -0.12 -9.00 11.79
CA LEU A 9 -1.14 -7.99 12.04
C LEU A 9 -2.52 -8.62 12.17
N SER A 10 -3.36 -8.01 13.03
CA SER A 10 -4.76 -8.41 13.15
C SER A 10 -5.53 -7.98 11.89
N ALA A 11 -6.72 -8.56 11.70
CA ALA A 11 -7.56 -8.22 10.55
C ALA A 11 -7.88 -6.72 10.52
N GLU A 12 -8.14 -6.13 11.68
CA GLU A 12 -8.45 -4.70 11.77
C GLU A 12 -7.24 -3.84 11.39
N GLU A 13 -6.05 -4.23 11.86
CA GLU A 13 -4.83 -3.52 11.53
C GLU A 13 -4.49 -3.63 10.04
N LEU A 14 -4.72 -4.81 9.46
CA LEU A 14 -4.52 -5.02 8.04
C LEU A 14 -5.42 -4.10 7.23
N ALA A 15 -6.70 -4.07 7.57
CA ALA A 15 -7.67 -3.23 6.86
C ALA A 15 -7.29 -1.76 6.96
N LYS A 16 -6.89 -1.32 8.15
CA LYS A 16 -6.50 0.08 8.38
C LYS A 16 -5.27 0.46 7.57
N LYS A 17 -4.24 -0.37 7.61
CA LYS A 17 -3.01 -0.09 6.86
C LYS A 17 -3.24 -0.12 5.36
N LEU A 18 -4.04 -1.05 4.90
CA LEU A 18 -4.39 -1.14 3.48
C LEU A 18 -5.11 0.13 3.02
N ARG A 19 -6.04 0.61 3.81
CA ARG A 19 -6.77 1.83 3.53
C ARG A 19 -5.83 3.03 3.48
N ASP A 20 -4.93 3.15 4.47
CA ASP A 20 -3.96 4.25 4.52
C ASP A 20 -3.05 4.24 3.30
N MET A 21 -2.60 3.07 2.88
CA MET A 21 -1.74 2.95 1.70
C MET A 21 -2.49 3.32 0.42
N ARG A 22 -3.76 2.95 0.30
CA ARG A 22 -4.56 3.33 -0.86
C ARG A 22 -4.78 4.82 -0.92
N ASP A 23 -5.02 5.45 0.22
CA ASP A 23 -5.18 6.90 0.30
C ASP A 23 -3.88 7.61 -0.10
N GLU A 24 -2.75 7.12 0.37
CA GLU A 24 -1.45 7.67 0.01
C GLU A 24 -1.20 7.51 -1.49
N LEU A 25 -1.52 6.34 -2.04
CA LEU A 25 -1.37 6.09 -3.48
C LEU A 25 -2.20 7.05 -4.31
N LEU A 26 -3.45 7.28 -3.89
CA LEU A 26 -4.33 8.22 -4.56
C LEU A 26 -3.74 9.63 -4.56
N ASN A 27 -3.26 10.08 -3.42
CA ASN A 27 -2.65 11.39 -3.28
C ASN A 27 -1.41 11.53 -4.17
N LEU A 28 -0.59 10.50 -4.22
CA LEU A 28 0.61 10.50 -5.06
C LEU A 28 0.26 10.50 -6.56
N ASN A 29 -0.78 9.77 -6.93
CA ASN A 29 -1.25 9.78 -8.32
C ASN A 29 -1.76 11.16 -8.74
N ILE A 30 -2.45 11.85 -7.86
CA ILE A 30 -2.91 13.21 -8.10
C ILE A 30 -1.71 14.14 -8.31
N ARG A 31 -0.70 14.04 -7.45
CA ARG A 31 0.52 14.84 -7.54
C ARG A 31 1.32 14.51 -8.81
N LYS A 32 1.30 13.25 -9.24
CA LYS A 32 1.96 12.83 -10.47
C LYS A 32 1.42 13.60 -11.66
N GLY A 33 0.14 13.93 -11.65
CA GLY A 33 -0.50 14.73 -12.70
C GLY A 33 0.08 16.14 -12.81
N THR A 34 0.81 16.60 -11.79
CA THR A 34 1.46 17.92 -11.81
C THR A 34 2.92 17.88 -12.26
N GLY A 35 3.39 16.71 -12.70
CA GLY A 35 4.73 16.56 -13.29
C GLY A 35 5.87 16.23 -12.35
N GLN A 36 5.58 15.83 -11.13
CA GLN A 36 6.63 15.45 -10.18
C GLN A 36 6.99 13.98 -10.33
N GLY A 37 8.03 13.70 -11.09
CA GLY A 37 8.47 12.33 -11.36
C GLY A 37 9.06 11.59 -10.16
N GLU A 38 9.38 12.31 -9.09
CA GLU A 38 9.99 11.74 -7.89
C GLU A 38 9.09 10.71 -7.21
N ASN A 39 7.79 10.80 -7.41
CA ASN A 39 6.82 9.95 -6.76
C ASN A 39 6.65 8.59 -7.43
N THR A 40 7.26 8.40 -8.59
CA THR A 40 7.08 7.14 -9.36
C THR A 40 7.56 5.92 -8.58
N ALA A 41 8.74 5.99 -7.98
CA ALA A 41 9.29 4.88 -7.20
C ALA A 41 8.40 4.57 -5.99
N ARG A 42 7.90 5.62 -5.32
CA ARG A 42 7.01 5.47 -4.17
C ARG A 42 5.68 4.83 -4.58
N ILE A 43 5.14 5.24 -5.73
CA ILE A 43 3.90 4.66 -6.25
C ILE A 43 4.06 3.16 -6.51
N ARG A 44 5.18 2.75 -7.12
CA ARG A 44 5.46 1.35 -7.36
C ARG A 44 5.56 0.56 -6.06
N GLN A 45 6.24 1.14 -5.07
CA GLN A 45 6.40 0.50 -3.77
C GLN A 45 5.05 0.30 -3.08
N LEU A 46 4.21 1.33 -3.11
CA LEU A 46 2.87 1.25 -2.53
C LEU A 46 2.01 0.20 -3.21
N ARG A 47 2.07 0.13 -4.54
CA ARG A 47 1.31 -0.89 -5.28
C ARG A 47 1.72 -2.29 -4.87
N ARG A 48 3.02 -2.53 -4.70
CA ARG A 48 3.52 -3.83 -4.25
C ARG A 48 3.06 -4.15 -2.84
N ASP A 49 3.15 -3.18 -1.94
CA ASP A 49 2.73 -3.37 -0.57
C ASP A 49 1.24 -3.64 -0.48
N ILE A 50 0.43 -2.90 -1.23
CA ILE A 50 -1.01 -3.12 -1.28
C ILE A 50 -1.32 -4.53 -1.75
N ALA A 51 -0.65 -5.00 -2.80
CA ALA A 51 -0.85 -6.35 -3.32
C ALA A 51 -0.51 -7.39 -2.27
N ARG A 52 0.57 -7.20 -1.53
CA ARG A 52 0.97 -8.13 -0.46
C ARG A 52 -0.05 -8.15 0.66
N PHE A 53 -0.54 -6.98 1.08
CA PHE A 53 -1.55 -6.89 2.12
C PHE A 53 -2.84 -7.60 1.71
N GLU A 54 -3.27 -7.41 0.46
CA GLU A 54 -4.46 -8.06 -0.05
C GLU A 54 -4.31 -9.57 -0.10
N THR A 55 -3.12 -10.05 -0.50
CA THR A 55 -2.82 -11.48 -0.54
C THR A 55 -2.91 -12.09 0.86
N VAL A 56 -2.29 -11.47 1.85
CA VAL A 56 -2.32 -11.94 3.22
C VAL A 56 -3.74 -11.91 3.77
N LYS A 57 -4.49 -10.87 3.48
CA LYS A 57 -5.88 -10.74 3.91
C LYS A 57 -6.73 -11.88 3.36
N THR A 58 -6.49 -12.26 2.12
CA THR A 58 -7.21 -13.37 1.49
C THR A 58 -6.84 -14.70 2.10
N GLN A 59 -5.57 -14.88 2.50
CA GLN A 59 -5.09 -16.11 3.10
C GLN A 59 -5.60 -16.34 4.53
N LYS A 60 -6.02 -15.31 5.21
CA LYS A 60 -6.63 -15.40 6.52
C LYS A 60 -8.12 -15.59 6.41
#